data_dd0daa68f31da5e90a30187ebfc7220e
#
_entry.id   dd0daa68f31da5e90a30187ebfc7220e
#
_cell.length_a   1.000
_cell.length_b   1.000
_cell.length_c   1.000
_cell.angle_alpha   90.00
_cell.angle_beta   90.00
_cell.angle_gamma   90.00
#
_symmetry.space_group_name_H-M   'P 1'
#
loop_
_entity.id
_entity.type
_entity.pdbx_description
1 polymer ?
#
loop_
_entity_poly.entity_id
_entity_poly.type
_entity_poly.pdbx_seq_one_letter_code
_entity_poly.pdbx_strand_id
1 'polypeptide(L)'
;MYANENNESFPSDTTGAMASLNLLYDTYISDSRVFNCPSDTTVTTATNAGISVYVSGGSAEEFTSAQCSYGYDSSHTQADDADVALAADRPPAGTPDGTTSSANHNGRGQNVVYVDGHVEFVNSPLAGWYSSDGTTRDNIYLNTAGSPAVSTGGTDTAILHDG
;
A
#
# COMPACT_ATOMS: atom_id res chain seq x y z
N MET A 1 -2.53 -9.39 14.17
CA MET A 1 -1.72 -10.59 13.98
C MET A 1 -0.28 -10.21 13.69
N TYR A 2 0.12 -9.83 12.47
CA TYR A 2 1.54 -9.52 12.17
C TYR A 2 2.16 -8.52 13.16
N ALA A 3 1.56 -7.36 13.33
CA ALA A 3 2.11 -6.31 14.20
C ALA A 3 2.24 -6.74 15.68
N ASN A 4 1.30 -7.53 16.18
CA ASN A 4 1.38 -8.06 17.56
C ASN A 4 2.59 -8.98 17.79
N GLU A 5 3.07 -9.63 16.73
CA GLU A 5 4.22 -10.54 16.77
C GLU A 5 5.54 -9.83 16.38
N ASN A 6 5.44 -8.61 15.84
CA ASN A 6 6.56 -7.84 15.32
C ASN A 6 6.71 -6.46 16.00
N ASN A 7 6.55 -6.40 17.34
CA ASN A 7 6.73 -5.19 18.14
C ASN A 7 5.89 -3.99 17.66
N GLU A 8 4.61 -4.23 17.36
CA GLU A 8 3.65 -3.23 16.88
C GLU A 8 4.00 -2.63 15.51
N SER A 9 4.99 -3.18 14.82
CA SER A 9 5.37 -2.75 13.47
C SER A 9 4.48 -3.42 12.43
N PHE A 10 4.07 -2.67 11.43
CA PHE A 10 3.48 -3.22 10.21
C PHE A 10 4.55 -3.87 9.32
N PRO A 11 4.18 -4.69 8.32
CA PRO A 11 5.14 -5.30 7.41
C PRO A 11 6.08 -4.26 6.80
N SER A 12 7.39 -4.48 6.93
CA SER A 12 8.39 -3.56 6.37
C SER A 12 9.61 -4.33 5.90
N ASP A 13 9.90 -4.22 4.60
CA ASP A 13 11.10 -4.74 3.95
C ASP A 13 11.81 -3.59 3.22
N THR A 14 13.13 -3.60 3.24
CA THR A 14 13.96 -2.55 2.63
C THR A 14 13.94 -2.55 1.10
N THR A 15 13.40 -3.60 0.49
CA THR A 15 13.31 -3.73 -0.97
C THR A 15 12.15 -2.91 -1.55
N GLY A 16 11.07 -2.70 -0.78
CA GLY A 16 9.95 -1.87 -1.19
C GLY A 16 8.58 -2.33 -0.68
N ALA A 17 7.54 -1.69 -1.19
CA ALA A 17 6.16 -1.90 -0.77
C ALA A 17 5.68 -3.33 -1.05
N MET A 18 5.98 -3.88 -2.22
CA MET A 18 5.55 -5.24 -2.59
C MET A 18 6.25 -6.30 -1.75
N ALA A 19 7.55 -6.15 -1.50
CA ALA A 19 8.29 -7.03 -0.59
C ALA A 19 7.73 -6.98 0.82
N SER A 20 7.36 -5.79 1.30
CA SER A 20 6.71 -5.60 2.60
C SER A 20 5.37 -6.34 2.68
N LEU A 21 4.48 -6.20 1.69
CA LEU A 21 3.22 -6.93 1.64
C LEU A 21 3.42 -8.44 1.54
N ASN A 22 4.47 -8.89 0.86
CA ASN A 22 4.79 -10.32 0.72
C ASN A 22 5.12 -10.99 2.06
N LEU A 23 5.56 -10.25 3.08
CA LEU A 23 5.75 -10.78 4.44
C LEU A 23 4.46 -11.32 5.07
N LEU A 24 3.31 -10.93 4.56
CA LEU A 24 2.02 -11.44 5.01
C LEU A 24 1.66 -12.81 4.40
N TYR A 25 2.24 -13.13 3.21
CA TYR A 25 1.85 -14.32 2.48
C TYR A 25 2.32 -15.60 3.16
N ASP A 26 1.44 -16.60 3.04
CA ASP A 26 1.47 -17.95 3.57
C ASP A 26 1.41 -18.03 5.11
N THR A 27 1.89 -17.06 5.84
CA THR A 27 1.78 -17.08 7.32
C THR A 27 0.45 -16.46 7.80
N TYR A 28 0.06 -15.32 7.26
CA TYR A 28 -1.13 -14.56 7.67
C TYR A 28 -2.22 -14.56 6.59
N ILE A 29 -1.83 -14.63 5.33
CA ILE A 29 -2.70 -14.64 4.15
C ILE A 29 -2.29 -15.82 3.27
N SER A 30 -3.10 -16.87 3.22
CA SER A 30 -2.83 -18.09 2.44
C SER A 30 -3.39 -18.05 1.00
N ASP A 31 -4.25 -17.08 0.68
CA ASP A 31 -4.86 -16.94 -0.63
C ASP A 31 -4.31 -15.72 -1.37
N SER A 32 -3.52 -15.97 -2.41
CA SER A 32 -2.91 -14.91 -3.23
C SER A 32 -3.91 -13.99 -3.92
N ARG A 33 -5.14 -14.45 -4.13
CA ARG A 33 -6.22 -13.64 -4.75
C ARG A 33 -6.60 -12.43 -3.91
N VAL A 34 -6.27 -12.41 -2.62
CA VAL A 34 -6.50 -11.27 -1.74
C VAL A 34 -5.75 -10.02 -2.23
N PHE A 35 -4.61 -10.21 -2.91
CA PHE A 35 -3.83 -9.10 -3.46
C PHE A 35 -4.35 -8.53 -4.79
N ASN A 36 -5.45 -9.09 -5.31
CA ASN A 36 -6.07 -8.62 -6.55
C ASN A 36 -7.39 -7.90 -6.29
N CYS A 37 -7.50 -6.68 -6.77
CA CYS A 37 -8.77 -5.99 -6.89
C CYS A 37 -9.55 -6.55 -8.10
N PRO A 38 -10.81 -7.01 -7.92
CA PRO A 38 -11.60 -7.54 -9.04
C PRO A 38 -11.86 -6.51 -10.17
N SER A 39 -11.72 -5.23 -9.87
CA SER A 39 -11.87 -4.14 -10.84
C SER A 39 -10.57 -3.79 -11.57
N ASP A 40 -9.44 -4.35 -11.15
CA ASP A 40 -8.14 -4.15 -11.81
C ASP A 40 -7.91 -5.25 -12.84
N THR A 41 -8.02 -4.91 -14.11
CA THR A 41 -7.85 -5.85 -15.24
C THR A 41 -6.40 -5.97 -15.71
N THR A 42 -5.48 -5.25 -15.10
CA THR A 42 -4.07 -5.18 -15.54
C THR A 42 -3.15 -6.06 -14.71
N VAL A 43 -3.62 -6.50 -13.54
CA VAL A 43 -2.88 -7.37 -12.63
C VAL A 43 -3.19 -8.82 -12.92
N THR A 44 -2.18 -9.65 -12.97
CA THR A 44 -2.31 -11.11 -13.10
C THR A 44 -2.27 -11.73 -11.72
N THR A 45 -3.32 -12.47 -11.34
CA THR A 45 -3.31 -13.19 -10.08
C THR A 45 -2.09 -14.10 -10.00
N ALA A 46 -1.28 -13.92 -8.97
CA ALA A 46 -0.18 -14.81 -8.72
C ALA A 46 -0.74 -16.22 -8.46
N THR A 47 -0.22 -17.22 -9.15
CA THR A 47 -0.44 -18.61 -8.78
C THR A 47 0.26 -18.87 -7.46
N ASN A 48 -0.24 -19.80 -6.64
CA ASN A 48 0.42 -20.17 -5.37
C ASN A 48 1.90 -20.57 -5.54
N ALA A 49 2.32 -20.92 -6.77
CA ALA A 49 3.71 -21.17 -7.13
C ALA A 49 4.51 -19.89 -7.46
N GLY A 50 3.85 -18.78 -7.73
CA GLY A 50 4.47 -17.50 -8.11
C GLY A 50 4.56 -16.49 -6.96
N ILE A 51 3.97 -16.79 -5.82
CA ILE A 51 4.29 -16.07 -4.58
C ILE A 51 5.23 -16.97 -3.81
N SER A 52 6.48 -16.99 -4.19
CA SER A 52 7.44 -17.70 -3.37
C SER A 52 7.75 -16.81 -2.18
N VAL A 53 7.58 -17.40 -1.00
CA VAL A 53 8.14 -16.91 0.24
C VAL A 53 9.54 -16.39 -0.05
N TYR A 54 9.79 -15.12 0.22
CA TYR A 54 11.12 -14.55 0.16
C TYR A 54 12.05 -15.40 1.02
N VAL A 55 12.77 -16.30 0.40
CA VAL A 55 13.85 -17.02 1.06
C VAL A 55 15.09 -16.17 0.84
N SER A 56 15.54 -15.51 1.89
CA SER A 56 16.80 -14.77 1.90
C SER A 56 17.90 -15.57 1.18
N GLY A 57 18.30 -15.10 -0.02
CA GLY A 57 19.36 -15.71 -0.84
C GLY A 57 18.91 -16.66 -1.94
N GLY A 58 17.63 -16.84 -2.21
CA GLY A 58 17.11 -17.67 -3.31
C GLY A 58 16.52 -16.84 -4.44
N SER A 59 16.69 -17.30 -5.68
CA SER A 59 15.98 -16.76 -6.85
C SER A 59 14.53 -17.23 -6.81
N ALA A 60 13.74 -16.63 -5.94
CA ALA A 60 12.33 -16.84 -5.88
C ALA A 60 11.65 -15.94 -6.92
N GLU A 61 10.57 -16.40 -7.54
CA GLU A 61 9.70 -15.50 -8.31
C GLU A 61 9.11 -14.50 -7.32
N GLU A 62 9.59 -13.28 -7.39
CA GLU A 62 9.24 -12.23 -6.46
C GLU A 62 7.79 -11.80 -6.69
N PHE A 63 7.06 -11.60 -5.61
CA PHE A 63 5.78 -10.93 -5.64
C PHE A 63 6.03 -9.48 -6.08
N THR A 64 5.53 -9.13 -7.26
CA THR A 64 5.80 -7.84 -7.89
C THR A 64 4.52 -7.03 -8.07
N SER A 65 4.69 -5.79 -8.47
CA SER A 65 3.60 -4.89 -8.84
C SER A 65 2.69 -5.44 -9.95
N ALA A 66 3.16 -6.37 -10.78
CA ALA A 66 2.34 -7.06 -11.78
C ALA A 66 1.31 -8.04 -11.17
N GLN A 67 1.44 -8.37 -9.90
CA GLN A 67 0.64 -9.38 -9.19
C GLN A 67 -0.16 -8.79 -8.03
N CYS A 68 -0.05 -7.47 -7.79
CA CYS A 68 -0.74 -6.78 -6.70
C CYS A 68 -1.50 -5.56 -7.23
N SER A 69 -2.76 -5.45 -6.86
CA SER A 69 -3.61 -4.29 -7.18
C SER A 69 -3.54 -3.18 -6.14
N TYR A 70 -2.73 -3.35 -5.11
CA TYR A 70 -2.67 -2.44 -3.96
C TYR A 70 -1.28 -1.89 -3.78
N GLY A 71 -1.20 -0.62 -3.40
CA GLY A 71 0.02 0.00 -2.91
C GLY A 71 0.04 0.04 -1.39
N TYR A 72 1.21 0.30 -0.85
CA TYR A 72 1.46 0.23 0.58
C TYR A 72 2.53 1.23 1.02
N ASP A 73 2.35 1.81 2.21
CA ASP A 73 3.37 2.60 2.90
C ASP A 73 3.91 1.82 4.10
N SER A 74 5.15 1.38 4.01
CA SER A 74 5.82 0.58 5.03
C SER A 74 6.47 1.40 6.15
N SER A 75 6.31 2.71 6.15
CA SER A 75 6.95 3.62 7.12
C SER A 75 6.18 3.75 8.43
N HIS A 76 4.97 3.19 8.52
CA HIS A 76 4.07 3.34 9.65
C HIS A 76 4.07 2.16 10.62
N THR A 77 3.59 2.45 11.84
CA THR A 77 3.44 1.51 12.95
C THR A 77 2.04 1.63 13.57
N GLN A 78 1.67 0.73 14.46
CA GLN A 78 0.42 0.82 15.22
C GLN A 78 0.37 2.02 16.20
N ALA A 79 1.50 2.67 16.45
CA ALA A 79 1.58 3.85 17.32
C ALA A 79 1.22 5.16 16.58
N ASP A 80 1.14 5.11 15.24
CA ASP A 80 0.74 6.26 14.45
C ASP A 80 -0.76 6.54 14.60
N ASP A 81 -1.18 7.73 14.17
CA ASP A 81 -2.57 8.14 14.32
C ASP A 81 -3.51 7.26 13.49
N ALA A 82 -4.70 7.01 14.04
CA ALA A 82 -5.71 6.11 13.48
C ALA A 82 -6.11 6.45 12.03
N ASP A 83 -6.13 7.75 11.70
CA ASP A 83 -6.54 8.26 10.39
C ASP A 83 -5.39 8.37 9.37
N VAL A 84 -4.18 7.90 9.70
CA VAL A 84 -3.07 7.81 8.75
C VAL A 84 -3.35 6.69 7.76
N ALA A 85 -3.26 6.97 6.47
CA ALA A 85 -3.45 5.96 5.45
C ALA A 85 -2.24 5.01 5.36
N LEU A 86 -2.51 3.70 5.31
CA LEU A 86 -1.49 2.65 5.35
C LEU A 86 -1.37 1.91 4.01
N ALA A 87 -2.51 1.62 3.39
CA ALA A 87 -2.57 0.95 2.10
C ALA A 87 -3.77 1.45 1.30
N ALA A 88 -3.70 1.37 -0.01
CA ALA A 88 -4.81 1.73 -0.88
C ALA A 88 -4.77 0.95 -2.19
N ASP A 89 -5.81 1.07 -3.01
CA ASP A 89 -5.72 0.73 -4.43
C ASP A 89 -4.46 1.40 -5.01
N ARG A 90 -3.75 0.70 -5.89
CA ARG A 90 -2.45 1.15 -6.40
C ARG A 90 -2.49 2.56 -6.98
N PRO A 91 -1.37 3.29 -6.89
CA PRO A 91 -1.24 4.62 -7.49
C PRO A 91 -1.65 4.64 -8.97
N PRO A 92 -2.11 5.77 -9.49
CA PRO A 92 -2.34 5.93 -10.92
C PRO A 92 -1.04 5.71 -11.71
N ALA A 93 -1.16 5.24 -12.95
CA ALA A 93 0.00 5.01 -13.81
C ALA A 93 0.75 6.31 -14.11
N GLY A 94 2.07 6.24 -14.14
CA GLY A 94 2.95 7.40 -14.32
C GLY A 94 3.24 8.12 -13.01
N THR A 95 3.62 9.40 -13.12
CA THR A 95 3.83 10.22 -11.93
C THR A 95 2.48 10.74 -11.44
N PRO A 96 2.05 10.44 -10.21
CA PRO A 96 0.84 11.01 -9.65
C PRO A 96 0.89 12.55 -9.69
N ASP A 97 -0.17 13.17 -10.17
CA ASP A 97 -0.25 14.62 -10.34
C ASP A 97 -0.95 15.34 -9.16
N GLY A 98 -1.25 14.60 -8.12
CA GLY A 98 -1.95 15.12 -6.94
C GLY A 98 -3.47 15.21 -7.08
N THR A 99 -4.02 14.90 -8.25
CA THR A 99 -5.48 14.99 -8.51
C THR A 99 -6.08 13.69 -9.02
N THR A 100 -5.27 12.81 -9.57
CA THR A 100 -5.73 11.57 -10.21
C THR A 100 -5.83 10.44 -9.19
N SER A 101 -7.02 9.83 -9.11
CA SER A 101 -7.29 8.64 -8.31
C SER A 101 -6.74 7.37 -8.96
N SER A 102 -6.70 6.27 -8.20
CA SER A 102 -6.35 4.94 -8.72
C SER A 102 -7.17 4.56 -9.96
N ALA A 103 -6.54 3.85 -10.88
CA ALA A 103 -7.21 3.31 -12.06
C ALA A 103 -8.07 2.06 -11.77
N ASN A 104 -7.90 1.43 -10.62
CA ASN A 104 -8.58 0.17 -10.27
C ASN A 104 -10.09 0.23 -10.42
N HIS A 105 -10.73 1.32 -10.06
CA HIS A 105 -12.18 1.55 -10.14
C HIS A 105 -12.55 2.51 -11.28
N ASN A 106 -11.86 2.43 -12.42
CA ASN A 106 -12.04 3.33 -13.58
C ASN A 106 -11.82 4.81 -13.21
N GLY A 107 -10.89 5.12 -12.33
CA GLY A 107 -10.56 6.47 -11.90
C GLY A 107 -11.64 7.15 -11.05
N ARG A 108 -12.62 6.40 -10.53
CA ARG A 108 -13.71 6.98 -9.71
C ARG A 108 -13.33 7.20 -8.25
N GLY A 109 -12.21 6.66 -7.83
CA GLY A 109 -11.73 6.69 -6.46
C GLY A 109 -10.90 5.46 -6.14
N GLN A 110 -10.60 5.29 -4.89
CA GLN A 110 -9.83 4.17 -4.35
C GLN A 110 -10.34 3.74 -2.97
N ASN A 111 -10.16 2.48 -2.65
CA ASN A 111 -10.27 2.01 -1.27
C ASN A 111 -8.97 2.36 -0.55
N VAL A 112 -9.09 2.85 0.66
CA VAL A 112 -7.97 3.20 1.54
C VAL A 112 -8.11 2.47 2.86
N VAL A 113 -7.05 1.83 3.30
CA VAL A 113 -6.92 1.21 4.63
C VAL A 113 -6.11 2.15 5.50
N TYR A 114 -6.58 2.39 6.72
CA TYR A 114 -5.94 3.25 7.70
C TYR A 114 -5.28 2.44 8.82
N VAL A 115 -4.45 3.10 9.62
CA VAL A 115 -3.67 2.47 10.70
C VAL A 115 -4.53 1.71 11.70
N ASP A 116 -5.73 2.19 12.02
CA ASP A 116 -6.67 1.49 12.91
C ASP A 116 -7.40 0.30 12.26
N GLY A 117 -7.18 0.07 10.97
CA GLY A 117 -7.75 -1.03 10.18
C GLY A 117 -9.11 -0.71 9.55
N HIS A 118 -9.67 0.47 9.71
CA HIS A 118 -10.86 0.82 8.95
C HIS A 118 -10.57 1.01 7.46
N VAL A 119 -11.56 0.79 6.62
CA VAL A 119 -11.47 0.95 5.16
C VAL A 119 -12.53 1.92 4.69
N GLU A 120 -12.14 2.88 3.87
CA GLU A 120 -13.04 3.85 3.26
C GLU A 120 -12.84 3.88 1.73
N PHE A 121 -13.94 4.03 0.97
CA PHE A 121 -13.86 4.35 -0.45
C PHE A 121 -13.87 5.86 -0.63
N VAL A 122 -12.77 6.41 -1.15
CA VAL A 122 -12.57 7.86 -1.29
C VAL A 122 -12.43 8.20 -2.78
N ASN A 123 -13.13 9.24 -3.22
CA ASN A 123 -13.12 9.67 -4.64
C ASN A 123 -12.03 10.70 -4.97
N SER A 124 -11.07 10.89 -4.08
CA SER A 124 -9.96 11.82 -4.23
C SER A 124 -8.68 11.22 -3.66
N PRO A 125 -7.50 11.46 -4.22
CA PRO A 125 -6.24 11.04 -3.61
C PRO A 125 -5.92 11.82 -2.31
N LEU A 126 -6.63 12.92 -2.04
CA LEU A 126 -6.54 13.65 -0.76
C LEU A 126 -7.30 12.88 0.33
N ALA A 127 -6.77 11.75 0.72
CA ALA A 127 -7.38 10.80 1.64
C ALA A 127 -6.52 10.50 2.88
N GLY A 128 -5.32 11.06 2.95
CA GLY A 128 -4.42 10.90 4.09
C GLY A 128 -4.77 11.79 5.28
N TRP A 129 -3.85 11.91 6.21
CA TRP A 129 -3.97 12.74 7.40
C TRP A 129 -4.19 14.22 7.05
N TYR A 130 -4.74 14.97 7.97
CA TYR A 130 -4.87 16.40 7.82
C TYR A 130 -3.51 17.10 7.94
N SER A 131 -3.24 18.04 7.04
CA SER A 131 -2.09 18.93 7.16
C SER A 131 -2.18 19.81 8.42
N SER A 132 -1.13 20.56 8.68
CA SER A 132 -1.05 21.45 9.86
C SER A 132 -2.17 22.51 9.94
N ASP A 133 -2.88 22.76 8.84
CA ASP A 133 -4.05 23.65 8.81
C ASP A 133 -5.35 22.98 9.32
N GLY A 134 -5.33 21.67 9.57
CA GLY A 134 -6.46 20.88 10.05
C GLY A 134 -7.60 20.71 9.03
N THR A 135 -7.41 21.13 7.79
CA THR A 135 -8.46 21.12 6.76
C THR A 135 -8.04 20.47 5.46
N THR A 136 -6.79 20.59 5.07
CA THR A 136 -6.24 19.98 3.85
C THR A 136 -5.76 18.57 4.17
N ARG A 137 -6.33 17.59 3.49
CA ARG A 137 -5.87 16.20 3.62
C ARG A 137 -4.61 15.96 2.80
N ASP A 138 -3.75 15.12 3.33
CA ASP A 138 -2.57 14.63 2.64
C ASP A 138 -2.93 13.81 1.40
N ASN A 139 -2.09 13.91 0.36
CA ASN A 139 -2.22 13.08 -0.84
C ASN A 139 -1.53 11.74 -0.61
N ILE A 140 -2.29 10.67 -0.52
CA ILE A 140 -1.78 9.34 -0.18
C ILE A 140 -0.79 8.73 -1.20
N TYR A 141 -0.61 9.33 -2.37
CA TYR A 141 0.32 8.86 -3.40
C TYR A 141 1.59 9.71 -3.53
N LEU A 142 1.70 10.77 -2.72
CA LEU A 142 2.81 11.70 -2.76
C LEU A 142 3.29 11.99 -1.34
N ASN A 143 4.59 11.95 -1.11
CA ASN A 143 5.14 12.38 0.18
C ASN A 143 5.03 13.91 0.37
N THR A 144 5.36 14.41 1.53
CA THR A 144 5.32 15.84 1.89
C THR A 144 6.05 16.74 0.88
N ALA A 145 7.05 16.22 0.17
CA ALA A 145 7.74 16.95 -0.89
C ALA A 145 7.00 16.95 -2.23
N GLY A 146 5.82 16.31 -2.31
CA GLY A 146 5.05 16.18 -3.54
C GLY A 146 5.65 15.17 -4.53
N SER A 147 6.37 14.17 -4.04
CA SER A 147 7.04 13.14 -4.85
C SER A 147 6.45 11.74 -4.56
N PRO A 148 6.30 10.86 -5.58
CA PRO A 148 5.95 9.46 -5.39
C PRO A 148 7.16 8.65 -4.88
N ALA A 149 7.63 8.97 -3.71
CA ALA A 149 8.76 8.35 -3.03
C ALA A 149 8.38 8.06 -1.58
N VAL A 150 9.20 7.26 -0.89
CA VAL A 150 8.96 6.88 0.50
C VAL A 150 8.55 8.08 1.35
N SER A 151 7.53 7.92 2.17
CA SER A 151 7.07 8.96 3.09
C SER A 151 8.12 9.28 4.15
N THR A 152 7.95 10.41 4.79
CA THR A 152 8.81 10.82 5.91
C THR A 152 8.35 10.20 7.25
N GLY A 153 7.29 9.40 7.23
CA GLY A 153 6.67 8.83 8.43
C GLY A 153 5.83 9.85 9.21
N GLY A 154 5.38 9.45 10.40
CA GLY A 154 4.48 10.26 11.21
C GLY A 154 3.09 10.34 10.60
N THR A 155 2.67 11.51 10.13
CA THR A 155 1.37 11.72 9.48
C THR A 155 1.45 11.83 7.95
N ASP A 156 2.66 11.80 7.38
CA ASP A 156 2.90 11.80 5.94
C ASP A 156 2.70 10.38 5.37
N THR A 157 1.90 10.24 4.34
CA THR A 157 1.66 8.95 3.66
C THR A 157 2.14 9.01 2.22
N ALA A 158 2.86 7.99 1.79
CA ALA A 158 3.16 7.77 0.37
C ALA A 158 2.94 6.31 0.00
N ILE A 159 1.76 5.99 -0.47
CA ILE A 159 1.39 4.66 -0.94
C ILE A 159 2.18 4.34 -2.21
N LEU A 160 3.12 3.42 -2.10
CA LEU A 160 3.97 2.98 -3.19
C LEU A 160 3.51 1.64 -3.76
N HIS A 161 3.88 1.38 -5.01
CA HIS A 161 3.56 0.16 -5.74
C HIS A 161 4.80 -0.26 -6.54
N ASP A 162 5.90 -0.43 -5.82
CA ASP A 162 7.22 -0.77 -6.33
C ASP A 162 7.58 -2.23 -6.03
N GLY A 163 8.40 -2.82 -6.89
CA GLY A 163 8.89 -4.19 -6.75
C GLY A 163 9.11 -4.87 -8.07
#